data_bb5f21cd79d88b7b890cd37bb3de39d1
#
_entry.id   bb5f21cd79d88b7b890cd37bb3de39d1
#
_cell.length_a   1.000
_cell.length_b   1.000
_cell.length_c   1.000
_cell.angle_alpha   90.00
_cell.angle_beta   90.00
_cell.angle_gamma   90.00
#
_symmetry.space_group_name_H-M   'P 1'
#
loop_
_entity.id
_entity.type
_entity.pdbx_description
1 polymer ?
#
loop_
_entity_poly.entity_id
_entity_poly.type
_entity_poly.pdbx_seq_one_letter_code
_entity_poly.pdbx_strand_id
1 'polypeptide(L)'
;MFVHQSMTAKVITIGKEASLLEAKELMRDNHIRHLPVIDADQKIIGIITDRDIRGAMPLENVKLPDFCKKLEVAAQLKVGDIMTPDPITIGPHDTIEDALLMFQQKKVGAFPVIDADGHLRGIISVRDLLRAFINVLGIGQPGTLLCILVEEKVGQLKKIVDAITEEGISFGSVLVARYWDENKRAVFPYLLTNNVVRIKQKLKALGFELLDPMEWYIDQLPQHERKG
;
A
#
# COMPACT_ATOMS: atom_id res chain seq x y z
N MET A 1 0.19 -12.26 -6.27
CA MET A 1 1.25 -12.16 -5.23
C MET A 1 0.60 -12.36 -3.88
N PHE A 2 1.25 -13.12 -2.95
CA PHE A 2 0.65 -13.46 -1.66
C PHE A 2 1.13 -12.52 -0.54
N VAL A 3 0.31 -12.37 0.50
CA VAL A 3 0.59 -11.52 1.67
C VAL A 3 1.93 -11.86 2.32
N HIS A 4 2.24 -13.17 2.51
CA HIS A 4 3.50 -13.59 3.14
C HIS A 4 4.77 -13.13 2.39
N GLN A 5 4.67 -12.84 1.08
CA GLN A 5 5.81 -12.35 0.27
C GLN A 5 6.09 -10.86 0.47
N SER A 6 5.13 -10.12 1.01
CA SER A 6 5.21 -8.65 1.14
C SER A 6 5.09 -8.16 2.59
N MET A 7 4.59 -9.01 3.50
CA MET A 7 4.46 -8.67 4.93
C MET A 7 5.81 -8.50 5.61
N THR A 8 5.82 -7.79 6.73
CA THR A 8 6.91 -7.80 7.68
C THR A 8 6.77 -9.03 8.59
N ALA A 9 7.68 -10.00 8.46
CA ALA A 9 7.61 -11.27 9.22
C ALA A 9 8.17 -11.15 10.65
N LYS A 10 9.20 -10.31 10.86
CA LYS A 10 9.73 -10.03 12.21
C LYS A 10 8.92 -8.92 12.85
N VAL A 11 7.80 -9.28 13.44
CA VAL A 11 6.87 -8.31 14.04
C VAL A 11 7.34 -7.94 15.43
N ILE A 12 7.36 -6.63 15.71
CA ILE A 12 7.51 -6.11 17.06
C ILE A 12 6.13 -6.13 17.68
N THR A 13 5.99 -6.78 18.80
CA THR A 13 4.74 -6.99 19.53
C THR A 13 4.83 -6.43 20.94
N ILE A 14 3.70 -6.30 21.61
CA ILE A 14 3.62 -5.85 22.99
C ILE A 14 2.55 -6.66 23.74
N GLY A 15 2.69 -6.78 25.06
CA GLY A 15 1.68 -7.37 25.92
C GLY A 15 0.64 -6.35 26.37
N LYS A 16 -0.58 -6.78 26.67
CA LYS A 16 -1.67 -5.89 27.12
C LYS A 16 -1.38 -5.15 28.44
N GLU A 17 -0.51 -5.72 29.30
CA GLU A 17 -0.14 -5.14 30.61
C GLU A 17 0.97 -4.09 30.51
N ALA A 18 1.61 -3.94 29.36
CA ALA A 18 2.64 -2.93 29.15
C ALA A 18 2.07 -1.51 29.23
N SER A 19 2.91 -0.54 29.59
CA SER A 19 2.52 0.86 29.68
C SER A 19 2.39 1.50 28.28
N LEU A 20 1.61 2.57 28.18
CA LEU A 20 1.54 3.36 26.95
C LEU A 20 2.86 4.03 26.59
N LEU A 21 3.68 4.35 27.60
CA LEU A 21 5.01 4.93 27.37
C LEU A 21 5.92 3.91 26.68
N GLU A 22 5.94 2.68 27.16
CA GLU A 22 6.68 1.58 26.53
C GLU A 22 6.21 1.34 25.08
N ALA A 23 4.91 1.31 24.84
CA ALA A 23 4.36 1.20 23.48
C ALA A 23 4.83 2.34 22.57
N LYS A 24 4.84 3.59 23.09
CA LYS A 24 5.30 4.77 22.36
C LYS A 24 6.80 4.71 22.04
N GLU A 25 7.61 4.25 22.99
CA GLU A 25 9.06 4.08 22.81
C GLU A 25 9.36 3.01 21.77
N LEU A 26 8.71 1.84 21.85
CA LEU A 26 8.84 0.79 20.86
C LEU A 26 8.48 1.27 19.45
N MET A 27 7.38 2.04 19.30
CA MET A 27 6.99 2.59 18.00
C MET A 27 8.02 3.60 17.47
N ARG A 28 8.53 4.48 18.34
CA ARG A 28 9.54 5.48 17.98
C ARG A 28 10.85 4.85 17.56
N ASP A 29 11.38 3.96 18.38
CA ASP A 29 12.72 3.38 18.20
C ASP A 29 12.78 2.45 16.97
N ASN A 30 11.65 1.85 16.62
CA ASN A 30 11.52 0.98 15.45
C ASN A 30 10.84 1.65 14.24
N HIS A 31 10.53 2.94 14.30
CA HIS A 31 9.87 3.70 13.23
C HIS A 31 8.56 3.06 12.72
N ILE A 32 7.79 2.46 13.62
CA ILE A 32 6.51 1.81 13.33
C ILE A 32 5.36 2.59 13.96
N ARG A 33 4.14 2.35 13.48
CA ARG A 33 2.91 3.03 13.94
C ARG A 33 1.81 2.07 14.39
N HIS A 34 2.07 0.79 14.32
CA HIS A 34 1.13 -0.27 14.67
C HIS A 34 1.89 -1.33 15.45
N LEU A 35 1.41 -1.67 16.62
CA LEU A 35 1.94 -2.73 17.46
C LEU A 35 0.83 -3.77 17.66
N PRO A 36 0.97 -4.99 17.13
CA PRO A 36 0.13 -6.09 17.51
C PRO A 36 0.31 -6.41 19.00
N VAL A 37 -0.81 -6.62 19.67
CA VAL A 37 -0.86 -7.02 21.08
C VAL A 37 -1.11 -8.50 21.15
N ILE A 38 -0.22 -9.22 21.82
CA ILE A 38 -0.28 -10.69 21.93
C ILE A 38 -0.42 -11.14 23.38
N ASP A 39 -0.97 -12.34 23.55
CA ASP A 39 -1.01 -13.03 24.83
C ASP A 39 0.26 -13.88 25.08
N ALA A 40 0.25 -14.66 26.19
CA ALA A 40 1.35 -15.54 26.56
C ALA A 40 1.57 -16.68 25.54
N ASP A 41 0.53 -17.06 24.81
CA ASP A 41 0.57 -18.12 23.78
C ASP A 41 0.92 -17.58 22.38
N GLN A 42 1.40 -16.32 22.29
CA GLN A 42 1.73 -15.63 21.03
C GLN A 42 0.54 -15.44 20.07
N LYS A 43 -0.68 -15.49 20.58
CA LYS A 43 -1.89 -15.23 19.82
C LYS A 43 -2.23 -13.74 19.83
N ILE A 44 -2.76 -13.27 18.70
CA ILE A 44 -3.20 -11.88 18.59
C ILE A 44 -4.46 -11.67 19.44
N ILE A 45 -4.42 -10.65 20.31
CA ILE A 45 -5.55 -10.25 21.16
C ILE A 45 -5.96 -8.80 20.92
N GLY A 46 -5.13 -8.01 20.24
CA GLY A 46 -5.40 -6.61 19.98
C GLY A 46 -4.39 -5.98 19.03
N ILE A 47 -4.63 -4.74 18.69
CA ILE A 47 -3.68 -3.87 18.00
C ILE A 47 -3.75 -2.48 18.60
N ILE A 48 -2.60 -1.84 18.81
CA ILE A 48 -2.51 -0.44 19.24
C ILE A 48 -1.76 0.37 18.19
N THR A 49 -2.21 1.61 17.96
CA THR A 49 -1.62 2.51 16.98
C THR A 49 -1.05 3.77 17.63
N ASP A 50 -0.15 4.46 16.92
CA ASP A 50 0.35 5.78 17.31
C ASP A 50 -0.78 6.83 17.49
N ARG A 51 -1.89 6.66 16.75
CA ARG A 51 -3.08 7.51 16.92
C ARG A 51 -3.77 7.27 18.25
N ASP A 52 -3.89 6.01 18.67
CA ASP A 52 -4.54 5.65 19.94
C ASP A 52 -3.74 6.18 21.12
N ILE A 53 -2.40 6.03 21.07
CA ILE A 53 -1.49 6.57 22.10
C ILE A 53 -1.59 8.10 22.15
N ARG A 54 -1.56 8.80 21.02
CA ARG A 54 -1.72 10.27 21.00
C ARG A 54 -3.08 10.72 21.50
N GLY A 55 -4.13 9.97 21.23
CA GLY A 55 -5.48 10.24 21.73
C GLY A 55 -5.58 10.09 23.25
N ALA A 56 -4.95 9.06 23.81
CA ALA A 56 -4.93 8.80 25.25
C ALA A 56 -3.95 9.72 26.02
N MET A 57 -2.94 10.27 25.34
CA MET A 57 -1.93 11.18 25.91
C MET A 57 -1.99 12.56 25.25
N PRO A 58 -3.05 13.35 25.44
CA PRO A 58 -3.17 14.67 24.82
C PRO A 58 -2.25 15.65 25.52
N LEU A 59 -0.98 15.73 25.08
CA LEU A 59 0.04 16.62 25.63
C LEU A 59 0.12 17.98 24.92
N GLU A 60 -0.63 18.17 23.83
CA GLU A 60 -0.63 19.42 23.06
C GLU A 60 -1.63 20.43 23.69
N ASN A 61 -1.15 21.65 23.97
CA ASN A 61 -1.94 22.79 24.43
C ASN A 61 -2.54 22.69 25.86
N VAL A 62 -1.93 21.94 26.78
CA VAL A 62 -2.38 21.82 28.17
C VAL A 62 -1.57 22.78 29.08
N LYS A 63 -2.27 23.58 29.92
CA LYS A 63 -1.61 24.43 30.92
C LYS A 63 -0.93 23.56 31.98
N LEU A 64 0.20 24.05 32.53
CA LEU A 64 1.08 23.33 33.45
C LEU A 64 0.39 22.55 34.59
N PRO A 65 -0.61 23.10 35.33
CA PRO A 65 -1.23 22.36 36.44
C PRO A 65 -2.03 21.13 35.97
N ASP A 66 -2.67 21.23 34.80
CA ASP A 66 -3.46 20.12 34.23
C ASP A 66 -2.57 19.12 33.51
N PHE A 67 -1.39 19.54 33.05
CA PHE A 67 -0.39 18.70 32.39
C PHE A 67 0.13 17.59 33.34
N CYS A 68 0.51 17.94 34.58
CA CYS A 68 1.00 16.95 35.54
C CYS A 68 -0.05 15.89 35.87
N LYS A 69 -1.30 16.32 36.12
CA LYS A 69 -2.41 15.38 36.39
C LYS A 69 -2.68 14.44 35.20
N LYS A 70 -2.66 14.97 33.98
CA LYS A 70 -2.85 14.15 32.76
C LYS A 70 -1.69 13.20 32.51
N LEU A 71 -0.46 13.61 32.83
CA LEU A 71 0.72 12.74 32.76
C LEU A 71 0.64 11.59 33.77
N GLU A 72 0.21 11.89 35.02
CA GLU A 72 0.02 10.87 36.05
C GLU A 72 -1.05 9.83 35.63
N VAL A 73 -2.18 10.28 35.07
CA VAL A 73 -3.23 9.38 34.56
C VAL A 73 -2.72 8.57 33.37
N ALA A 74 -2.05 9.22 32.40
CA ALA A 74 -1.49 8.56 31.23
C ALA A 74 -0.39 7.53 31.58
N ALA A 75 0.37 7.79 32.65
CA ALA A 75 1.40 6.87 33.15
C ALA A 75 0.80 5.60 33.78
N GLN A 76 -0.47 5.62 34.21
CA GLN A 76 -1.18 4.47 34.76
C GLN A 76 -1.89 3.62 33.70
N LEU A 77 -2.13 4.21 32.49
CA LEU A 77 -2.81 3.48 31.41
C LEU A 77 -1.93 2.38 30.82
N LYS A 78 -2.55 1.24 30.63
CA LYS A 78 -1.96 0.08 29.98
C LYS A 78 -2.40 0.00 28.52
N VAL A 79 -1.65 -0.74 27.73
CA VAL A 79 -1.98 -1.03 26.35
C VAL A 79 -3.38 -1.65 26.22
N GLY A 80 -3.72 -2.57 27.12
CA GLY A 80 -5.03 -3.22 27.14
C GLY A 80 -6.22 -2.29 27.35
N ASP A 81 -6.01 -1.10 27.97
CA ASP A 81 -7.07 -0.13 28.24
C ASP A 81 -7.49 0.65 26.97
N ILE A 82 -6.60 0.74 25.97
CA ILE A 82 -6.81 1.57 24.77
C ILE A 82 -6.62 0.84 23.44
N MET A 83 -6.09 -0.39 23.46
CA MET A 83 -5.96 -1.18 22.22
C MET A 83 -7.32 -1.43 21.57
N THR A 84 -7.33 -1.61 20.26
CA THR A 84 -8.48 -2.21 19.58
C THR A 84 -8.41 -3.71 19.80
N PRO A 85 -9.36 -4.32 20.56
CA PRO A 85 -9.40 -5.77 20.75
C PRO A 85 -9.88 -6.45 19.46
N ASP A 86 -9.60 -7.75 19.33
CA ASP A 86 -10.03 -8.60 18.22
C ASP A 86 -9.84 -7.92 16.84
N PRO A 87 -8.60 -7.54 16.49
CA PRO A 87 -8.35 -6.79 15.28
C PRO A 87 -8.68 -7.63 14.05
N ILE A 88 -9.05 -6.93 12.98
CA ILE A 88 -9.22 -7.58 11.68
C ILE A 88 -7.86 -8.11 11.23
N THR A 89 -7.81 -9.38 10.87
CA THR A 89 -6.61 -10.10 10.46
C THR A 89 -6.72 -10.58 9.01
N ILE A 90 -5.59 -11.00 8.45
CA ILE A 90 -5.50 -11.58 7.11
C ILE A 90 -4.60 -12.82 7.16
N GLY A 91 -4.83 -13.75 6.25
CA GLY A 91 -4.01 -14.98 6.16
C GLY A 91 -2.71 -14.77 5.36
N PRO A 92 -1.67 -15.57 5.60
CA PRO A 92 -0.41 -15.47 4.86
C PRO A 92 -0.55 -15.87 3.39
N HIS A 93 -1.55 -16.67 3.04
CA HIS A 93 -1.84 -17.13 1.68
C HIS A 93 -2.90 -16.31 0.94
N ASP A 94 -3.48 -15.30 1.61
CA ASP A 94 -4.34 -14.35 0.95
C ASP A 94 -3.53 -13.52 -0.07
N THR A 95 -4.21 -12.98 -1.07
CA THR A 95 -3.55 -12.20 -2.11
C THR A 95 -3.33 -10.74 -1.70
N ILE A 96 -2.44 -10.06 -2.40
CA ILE A 96 -2.26 -8.61 -2.23
C ILE A 96 -3.51 -7.86 -2.68
N GLU A 97 -4.24 -8.37 -3.66
CA GLU A 97 -5.52 -7.86 -4.13
C GLU A 97 -6.58 -7.92 -3.01
N ASP A 98 -6.65 -9.05 -2.28
CA ASP A 98 -7.54 -9.18 -1.11
C ASP A 98 -7.18 -8.16 -0.02
N ALA A 99 -5.89 -8.03 0.28
CA ALA A 99 -5.40 -7.04 1.24
C ALA A 99 -5.79 -5.61 0.84
N LEU A 100 -5.66 -5.25 -0.45
CA LEU A 100 -6.05 -3.94 -0.97
C LEU A 100 -7.55 -3.66 -0.77
N LEU A 101 -8.40 -4.61 -1.14
CA LEU A 101 -9.85 -4.49 -0.97
C LEU A 101 -10.21 -4.34 0.51
N MET A 102 -9.54 -5.09 1.38
CA MET A 102 -9.74 -4.99 2.82
C MET A 102 -9.31 -3.62 3.36
N PHE A 103 -8.16 -3.06 2.94
CA PHE A 103 -7.72 -1.72 3.34
C PHE A 103 -8.72 -0.65 2.91
N GLN A 104 -9.21 -0.73 1.68
CA GLN A 104 -10.22 0.19 1.16
C GLN A 104 -11.52 0.14 1.95
N GLN A 105 -12.01 -1.06 2.28
CA GLN A 105 -13.29 -1.25 2.95
C GLN A 105 -13.23 -0.95 4.46
N LYS A 106 -12.16 -1.37 5.13
CA LYS A 106 -12.06 -1.33 6.59
C LYS A 106 -11.43 -0.04 7.14
N LYS A 107 -10.80 0.78 6.28
CA LYS A 107 -10.17 2.08 6.64
C LYS A 107 -9.13 1.96 7.76
N VAL A 108 -8.43 0.84 7.85
CA VAL A 108 -7.35 0.58 8.81
C VAL A 108 -5.99 0.76 8.13
N GLY A 109 -4.92 0.93 8.90
CA GLY A 109 -3.57 1.17 8.37
C GLY A 109 -2.69 -0.06 8.26
N ALA A 110 -3.02 -1.14 8.98
CA ALA A 110 -2.30 -2.41 8.96
C ALA A 110 -3.23 -3.56 9.39
N PHE A 111 -2.90 -4.77 8.94
CA PHE A 111 -3.51 -6.01 9.39
C PHE A 111 -2.45 -6.92 9.99
N PRO A 112 -2.66 -7.47 11.20
CA PRO A 112 -1.92 -8.63 11.66
C PRO A 112 -2.16 -9.79 10.70
N VAL A 113 -1.09 -10.53 10.37
CA VAL A 113 -1.16 -11.74 9.55
C VAL A 113 -1.08 -12.94 10.49
N ILE A 114 -2.10 -13.79 10.49
CA ILE A 114 -2.20 -14.93 11.37
C ILE A 114 -2.33 -16.25 10.58
N ASP A 115 -1.86 -17.32 11.17
CA ASP A 115 -2.12 -18.67 10.66
C ASP A 115 -3.48 -19.22 11.08
N ALA A 116 -3.77 -20.45 10.68
CA ALA A 116 -5.03 -21.13 11.00
C ALA A 116 -5.24 -21.36 12.51
N ASP A 117 -4.16 -21.39 13.30
CA ASP A 117 -4.19 -21.58 14.74
C ASP A 117 -4.30 -20.25 15.51
N GLY A 118 -4.30 -19.12 14.82
CA GLY A 118 -4.40 -17.77 15.36
C GLY A 118 -3.07 -17.15 15.81
N HIS A 119 -1.94 -17.80 15.51
CA HIS A 119 -0.62 -17.26 15.86
C HIS A 119 -0.20 -16.16 14.89
N LEU A 120 0.39 -15.11 15.43
CA LEU A 120 0.92 -14.01 14.64
C LEU A 120 2.13 -14.46 13.81
N ARG A 121 2.03 -14.31 12.47
CA ARG A 121 3.07 -14.66 11.49
C ARG A 121 3.71 -13.42 10.85
N GLY A 122 3.01 -12.31 10.89
CA GLY A 122 3.49 -11.07 10.26
C GLY A 122 2.55 -9.91 10.52
N ILE A 123 2.91 -8.78 9.95
CA ILE A 123 2.03 -7.62 9.82
C ILE A 123 2.15 -7.07 8.39
N ILE A 124 1.02 -6.71 7.78
CA ILE A 124 1.01 -6.06 6.48
C ILE A 124 0.36 -4.68 6.60
N SER A 125 1.00 -3.67 6.07
CA SER A 125 0.53 -2.29 6.07
C SER A 125 0.31 -1.75 4.65
N VAL A 126 -0.38 -0.63 4.53
CA VAL A 126 -0.53 0.09 3.26
C VAL A 126 0.84 0.42 2.63
N ARG A 127 1.87 0.68 3.46
CA ARG A 127 3.25 0.93 2.97
C ARG A 127 3.86 -0.32 2.35
N ASP A 128 3.58 -1.50 2.88
CA ASP A 128 4.07 -2.77 2.32
C ASP A 128 3.40 -3.06 0.98
N LEU A 129 2.10 -2.77 0.85
CA LEU A 129 1.40 -2.86 -0.42
C LEU A 129 1.99 -1.90 -1.46
N LEU A 130 2.26 -0.65 -1.07
CA LEU A 130 2.88 0.32 -1.97
C LEU A 130 4.24 -0.18 -2.48
N ARG A 131 5.06 -0.74 -1.57
CA ARG A 131 6.35 -1.36 -1.94
C ARG A 131 6.16 -2.54 -2.88
N ALA A 132 5.18 -3.40 -2.62
CA ALA A 132 4.84 -4.52 -3.49
C ALA A 132 4.46 -4.04 -4.91
N PHE A 133 3.66 -2.98 -5.02
CA PHE A 133 3.31 -2.38 -6.30
C PHE A 133 4.51 -1.79 -7.03
N ILE A 134 5.38 -1.04 -6.34
CA ILE A 134 6.60 -0.50 -6.93
C ILE A 134 7.43 -1.62 -7.57
N ASN A 135 7.55 -2.76 -6.89
CA ASN A 135 8.28 -3.92 -7.41
C ASN A 135 7.59 -4.54 -8.64
N VAL A 136 6.26 -4.73 -8.60
CA VAL A 136 5.48 -5.29 -9.72
C VAL A 136 5.48 -4.35 -10.93
N LEU A 137 5.42 -3.04 -10.69
CA LEU A 137 5.45 -2.05 -11.75
C LEU A 137 6.85 -1.87 -12.37
N GLY A 138 7.89 -2.42 -11.76
CA GLY A 138 9.26 -2.32 -12.25
C GLY A 138 9.88 -0.92 -12.20
N ILE A 139 9.17 0.07 -11.59
CA ILE A 139 9.64 1.47 -11.54
C ILE A 139 10.85 1.69 -10.63
N GLY A 140 11.30 0.66 -9.92
CA GLY A 140 12.60 0.66 -9.22
C GLY A 140 13.81 0.50 -10.13
N GLN A 141 13.62 0.17 -11.41
CA GLN A 141 14.68 0.06 -12.42
C GLN A 141 14.60 1.24 -13.39
N PRO A 142 15.73 1.73 -13.93
CA PRO A 142 15.71 2.79 -14.95
C PRO A 142 14.94 2.35 -16.20
N GLY A 143 14.02 3.20 -16.65
CA GLY A 143 13.18 2.87 -17.81
C GLY A 143 12.28 4.04 -18.22
N THR A 144 11.43 3.79 -19.18
CA THR A 144 10.49 4.79 -19.73
C THR A 144 9.07 4.24 -19.71
N LEU A 145 8.15 4.99 -19.14
CA LEU A 145 6.71 4.73 -19.23
C LEU A 145 6.18 5.37 -20.50
N LEU A 146 5.51 4.60 -21.36
CA LEU A 146 4.73 5.12 -22.47
C LEU A 146 3.24 5.10 -22.11
N CYS A 147 2.47 6.00 -22.72
CA CYS A 147 1.02 5.94 -22.70
C CYS A 147 0.50 5.80 -24.13
N ILE A 148 -0.23 4.74 -24.39
CA ILE A 148 -0.73 4.37 -25.72
C ILE A 148 -2.25 4.24 -25.64
N LEU A 149 -2.96 5.08 -26.38
CA LEU A 149 -4.41 4.94 -26.54
C LEU A 149 -4.71 3.91 -27.64
N VAL A 150 -5.62 3.00 -27.31
CA VAL A 150 -6.06 1.96 -28.21
C VAL A 150 -7.58 1.85 -28.20
N GLU A 151 -8.16 1.45 -29.32
CA GLU A 151 -9.56 1.04 -29.34
C GLU A 151 -9.77 -0.23 -28.50
N GLU A 152 -10.93 -0.35 -27.86
CA GLU A 152 -11.28 -1.56 -27.12
C GLU A 152 -11.59 -2.73 -28.06
N LYS A 153 -10.53 -3.33 -28.63
CA LYS A 153 -10.62 -4.48 -29.52
C LYS A 153 -9.63 -5.57 -29.11
N VAL A 154 -10.04 -6.81 -29.25
CA VAL A 154 -9.15 -7.96 -29.02
C VAL A 154 -7.94 -7.87 -29.96
N GLY A 155 -6.76 -8.16 -29.42
CA GLY A 155 -5.49 -8.18 -30.16
C GLY A 155 -4.70 -6.86 -30.15
N GLN A 156 -5.23 -5.75 -29.67
CA GLN A 156 -4.48 -4.49 -29.62
C GLN A 156 -3.25 -4.59 -28.73
N LEU A 157 -3.38 -5.15 -27.52
CA LEU A 157 -2.23 -5.36 -26.63
C LEU A 157 -1.17 -6.24 -27.27
N LYS A 158 -1.58 -7.30 -28.00
CA LYS A 158 -0.64 -8.17 -28.73
C LYS A 158 0.21 -7.38 -29.72
N LYS A 159 -0.41 -6.51 -30.54
CA LYS A 159 0.32 -5.69 -31.51
C LYS A 159 1.35 -4.78 -30.85
N ILE A 160 1.01 -4.19 -29.69
CA ILE A 160 1.94 -3.35 -28.90
C ILE A 160 3.11 -4.19 -28.39
N VAL A 161 2.82 -5.36 -27.80
CA VAL A 161 3.85 -6.26 -27.27
C VAL A 161 4.77 -6.74 -28.39
N ASP A 162 4.22 -7.19 -29.53
CA ASP A 162 5.00 -7.62 -30.67
C ASP A 162 5.92 -6.51 -31.19
N ALA A 163 5.39 -5.28 -31.35
CA ALA A 163 6.17 -4.15 -31.82
C ALA A 163 7.35 -3.81 -30.90
N ILE A 164 7.16 -3.91 -29.58
CA ILE A 164 8.19 -3.61 -28.57
C ILE A 164 9.23 -4.73 -28.52
N THR A 165 8.80 -5.98 -28.55
CA THR A 165 9.71 -7.13 -28.47
C THR A 165 10.55 -7.32 -29.73
N GLU A 166 10.02 -6.97 -30.90
CA GLU A 166 10.77 -6.94 -32.17
C GLU A 166 11.92 -5.90 -32.16
N GLU A 167 11.81 -4.83 -31.35
CA GLU A 167 12.91 -3.90 -31.11
C GLU A 167 13.90 -4.39 -30.05
N GLY A 168 13.74 -5.59 -29.51
CA GLY A 168 14.61 -6.18 -28.48
C GLY A 168 14.46 -5.50 -27.10
N ILE A 169 13.33 -4.82 -26.85
CA ILE A 169 13.08 -4.07 -25.60
C ILE A 169 12.34 -4.96 -24.62
N SER A 170 12.86 -5.02 -23.37
CA SER A 170 12.22 -5.74 -22.26
C SER A 170 11.21 -4.85 -21.52
N PHE A 171 10.18 -5.49 -20.97
CA PHE A 171 9.18 -4.83 -20.14
C PHE A 171 9.56 -4.90 -18.66
N GLY A 172 9.38 -3.81 -17.92
CA GLY A 172 9.26 -3.82 -16.47
C GLY A 172 7.85 -4.19 -16.05
N SER A 173 6.84 -3.61 -16.72
CA SER A 173 5.42 -3.92 -16.52
C SER A 173 4.58 -3.46 -17.70
N VAL A 174 3.32 -3.95 -17.75
CA VAL A 174 2.29 -3.43 -18.66
C VAL A 174 1.00 -3.26 -17.88
N LEU A 175 0.47 -2.04 -17.84
CA LEU A 175 -0.82 -1.74 -17.24
C LEU A 175 -1.83 -1.40 -18.32
N VAL A 176 -3.09 -1.78 -18.10
CA VAL A 176 -4.21 -1.42 -18.96
C VAL A 176 -5.27 -0.72 -18.13
N ALA A 177 -5.48 0.56 -18.38
CA ALA A 177 -6.56 1.33 -17.75
C ALA A 177 -7.85 1.16 -18.56
N ARG A 178 -8.90 0.66 -17.88
CA ARG A 178 -10.20 0.33 -18.50
C ARG A 178 -11.18 1.50 -18.57
N TYR A 179 -10.93 2.57 -17.81
CA TYR A 179 -11.86 3.69 -17.65
C TYR A 179 -11.28 4.99 -18.20
N TRP A 180 -10.68 4.95 -19.39
CA TRP A 180 -10.14 6.15 -20.01
C TRP A 180 -11.20 6.88 -20.85
N ASP A 181 -11.92 6.11 -21.67
CA ASP A 181 -12.98 6.53 -22.57
C ASP A 181 -13.87 5.30 -22.79
N GLU A 182 -15.14 5.47 -23.17
CA GLU A 182 -16.07 4.35 -23.41
C GLU A 182 -15.55 3.39 -24.50
N ASN A 183 -14.86 3.91 -25.53
CA ASN A 183 -14.41 3.16 -26.70
C ASN A 183 -12.87 2.99 -26.73
N LYS A 184 -12.14 3.59 -25.82
CA LYS A 184 -10.67 3.55 -25.78
C LYS A 184 -10.17 3.04 -24.45
N ARG A 185 -8.99 2.41 -24.50
CA ARG A 185 -8.20 2.02 -23.34
C ARG A 185 -6.84 2.66 -23.40
N ALA A 186 -6.28 2.96 -22.25
CA ALA A 186 -4.90 3.40 -22.16
C ALA A 186 -4.02 2.21 -21.75
N VAL A 187 -3.01 1.92 -22.53
CA VAL A 187 -1.98 0.91 -22.25
C VAL A 187 -0.72 1.63 -21.83
N PHE A 188 -0.18 1.26 -20.67
CA PHE A 188 1.00 1.86 -20.06
C PHE A 188 2.13 0.82 -19.96
N PRO A 189 2.90 0.58 -21.03
CA PRO A 189 4.10 -0.25 -20.93
C PRO A 189 5.22 0.54 -20.26
N TYR A 190 5.80 -0.01 -19.19
CA TYR A 190 7.07 0.44 -18.64
C TYR A 190 8.19 -0.34 -19.28
N LEU A 191 9.02 0.34 -20.06
CA LEU A 191 10.08 -0.24 -20.85
C LEU A 191 11.42 -0.09 -20.16
N LEU A 192 12.21 -1.16 -20.05
CA LEU A 192 13.53 -1.16 -19.42
C LEU A 192 14.58 -0.57 -20.35
N THR A 193 14.30 0.61 -20.90
CA THR A 193 15.18 1.40 -21.74
C THR A 193 14.85 2.88 -21.64
N ASN A 194 15.85 3.73 -21.80
CA ASN A 194 15.67 5.17 -21.92
C ASN A 194 15.59 5.61 -23.40
N ASN A 195 15.95 4.73 -24.34
CA ASN A 195 15.88 5.04 -25.77
C ASN A 195 14.59 4.48 -26.37
N VAL A 196 13.57 5.31 -26.46
CA VAL A 196 12.24 4.96 -26.95
C VAL A 196 11.89 5.58 -28.30
N VAL A 197 12.85 6.23 -28.97
CA VAL A 197 12.60 6.96 -30.22
C VAL A 197 12.07 6.04 -31.31
N ARG A 198 12.76 4.91 -31.58
CA ARG A 198 12.37 3.95 -32.61
C ARG A 198 11.01 3.31 -32.32
N ILE A 199 10.79 2.88 -31.08
CA ILE A 199 9.53 2.25 -30.71
C ILE A 199 8.35 3.21 -30.79
N LYS A 200 8.53 4.49 -30.39
CA LYS A 200 7.49 5.51 -30.57
C LYS A 200 7.13 5.71 -32.06
N GLN A 201 8.12 5.75 -32.95
CA GLN A 201 7.89 5.86 -34.40
C GLN A 201 7.13 4.64 -34.94
N LYS A 202 7.55 3.44 -34.54
CA LYS A 202 6.93 2.17 -34.96
C LYS A 202 5.47 2.08 -34.52
N LEU A 203 5.19 2.42 -33.23
CA LEU A 203 3.83 2.44 -32.70
C LEU A 203 2.94 3.44 -33.46
N LYS A 204 3.44 4.65 -33.74
CA LYS A 204 2.73 5.64 -34.58
C LYS A 204 2.47 5.13 -35.99
N ALA A 205 3.43 4.46 -36.61
CA ALA A 205 3.27 3.87 -37.93
C ALA A 205 2.22 2.71 -37.95
N LEU A 206 2.03 2.02 -36.85
CA LEU A 206 0.97 1.03 -36.65
C LEU A 206 -0.42 1.64 -36.36
N GLY A 207 -0.51 2.98 -36.33
CA GLY A 207 -1.76 3.71 -36.11
C GLY A 207 -2.12 3.93 -34.63
N PHE A 208 -1.19 3.68 -33.70
CA PHE A 208 -1.44 3.95 -32.29
C PHE A 208 -1.23 5.42 -31.95
N GLU A 209 -2.11 5.95 -31.12
CA GLU A 209 -2.01 7.27 -30.55
C GLU A 209 -1.14 7.21 -29.27
N LEU A 210 -0.03 7.96 -29.27
CA LEU A 210 0.84 8.06 -28.10
C LEU A 210 0.53 9.38 -27.38
N LEU A 211 0.18 9.31 -26.12
CA LEU A 211 0.06 10.49 -25.27
C LEU A 211 1.45 10.86 -24.72
N ASP A 212 1.83 12.10 -24.91
CA ASP A 212 3.02 12.65 -24.28
C ASP A 212 2.67 13.05 -22.83
N PRO A 213 3.50 12.73 -21.81
CA PRO A 213 3.27 13.17 -20.44
C PRO A 213 3.12 14.69 -20.29
N MET A 214 3.69 15.47 -21.21
CA MET A 214 3.56 16.93 -21.24
C MET A 214 2.19 17.42 -21.73
N GLU A 215 1.39 16.56 -22.39
CA GLU A 215 0.04 16.87 -22.86
C GLU A 215 -1.04 16.42 -21.84
N TRP A 216 -0.64 15.85 -20.72
CA TRP A 216 -1.53 15.46 -19.64
C TRP A 216 -1.94 16.69 -18.83
N TYR A 217 -3.00 17.33 -19.24
CA TYR A 217 -3.67 18.28 -18.37
C TYR A 217 -4.46 17.51 -17.29
N ILE A 218 -4.29 17.94 -16.03
CA ILE A 218 -5.00 17.38 -14.86
C ILE A 218 -6.52 17.34 -15.09
N ASP A 219 -7.03 18.24 -15.90
CA ASP A 219 -8.45 18.37 -16.26
C ASP A 219 -8.97 17.22 -17.16
N GLN A 220 -8.08 16.42 -17.77
CA GLN A 220 -8.44 15.28 -18.60
C GLN A 220 -8.44 13.95 -17.85
N LEU A 221 -8.02 13.96 -16.58
CA LEU A 221 -8.17 12.78 -15.71
C LEU A 221 -9.65 12.59 -15.38
N PRO A 222 -10.19 11.35 -15.49
CA PRO A 222 -11.54 11.07 -15.05
C PRO A 222 -11.70 11.59 -13.62
N GLN A 223 -12.57 12.56 -13.42
CA GLN A 223 -12.91 13.01 -12.08
C GLN A 223 -13.69 11.88 -11.43
N HIS A 224 -13.02 11.09 -10.59
CA HIS A 224 -13.72 10.20 -9.70
C HIS A 224 -14.60 11.05 -8.79
N GLU A 225 -15.89 11.04 -9.05
CA GLU A 225 -16.85 11.54 -8.09
C GLU A 225 -16.55 10.86 -6.76
N ARG A 226 -16.10 11.64 -5.80
CA ARG A 226 -16.03 11.23 -4.40
C ARG A 226 -17.47 11.02 -3.96
N LYS A 227 -18.01 9.83 -4.14
CA LYS A 227 -19.20 9.42 -3.40
C LYS A 227 -18.80 9.41 -1.94
N GLY A 228 -19.39 10.37 -1.20
CA GLY A 228 -19.19 10.66 0.20
C GLY A 228 -19.47 9.49 1.15
#